data_c23507a22c0f04d6e7706c2273e1313b
#
_entry.id   c23507a22c0f04d6e7706c2273e1313b
#
_cell.length_a   1.000
_cell.length_b   1.000
_cell.length_c   1.000
_cell.angle_alpha   90.00
_cell.angle_beta   90.00
_cell.angle_gamma   90.00
#
_symmetry.space_group_name_H-M   'P 1'
#
loop_
_entity.id
_entity.type
_entity.pdbx_description
1 polymer ?
#
loop_
_entity_poly.entity_id
_entity_poly.type
_entity_poly.pdbx_seq_one_letter_code
_entity_poly.pdbx_strand_id
1 'polypeptide(L)' 'MTQVVSLNKSFTVHLKPNGEICNRLKLGAKVVYIRKKGDWVFINWRSGKKKGWIFLPENLG' A
#
# COMPACT_ATOMS: atom_id res chain seq x y z
N MET A 1 -13.69 10.01 4.33
CA MET A 1 -12.47 10.55 4.93
C MET A 1 -11.27 9.70 4.58
N THR A 2 -10.15 10.34 4.33
CA THR A 2 -8.92 9.62 4.00
C THR A 2 -8.15 9.31 5.28
N GLN A 3 -7.49 8.17 5.29
CA GLN A 3 -6.67 7.75 6.42
C GLN A 3 -5.24 7.61 5.95
N VAL A 4 -4.35 8.41 6.52
CA VAL A 4 -2.93 8.35 6.19
C VAL A 4 -2.25 7.39 7.14
N VAL A 5 -1.48 6.47 6.59
CA VAL A 5 -0.78 5.45 7.36
C VAL A 5 0.70 5.54 7.08
N SER A 6 1.52 5.49 8.12
CA SER A 6 2.97 5.41 7.97
C SER A 6 3.35 3.93 7.94
N LEU A 7 4.14 3.57 6.95
CA LEU A 7 4.58 2.18 6.82
C LEU A 7 5.66 1.88 7.85
N ASN A 8 5.53 0.75 8.53
CA ASN A 8 6.50 0.35 9.54
C ASN A 8 7.57 -0.59 9.00
N LYS A 9 7.58 -0.79 7.71
CA LYS A 9 8.61 -1.54 7.01
C LYS A 9 8.51 -1.21 5.52
N SER A 10 9.47 -1.67 4.73
CA SER A 10 9.40 -1.44 3.29
C SER A 10 8.38 -2.39 2.66
N PHE A 11 7.72 -1.90 1.61
CA PHE A 11 6.74 -2.69 0.88
C PHE A 11 6.98 -2.57 -0.61
N THR A 12 6.69 -3.64 -1.32
CA THR A 12 6.66 -3.65 -2.77
C THR A 12 5.25 -3.34 -3.22
N VAL A 13 5.10 -2.41 -4.14
CA VAL A 13 3.79 -2.00 -4.65
C VAL A 13 3.54 -2.69 -5.97
N HIS A 14 2.36 -3.29 -6.10
CA HIS A 14 1.96 -4.04 -7.29
C HIS A 14 0.86 -3.29 -8.02
N LEU A 15 0.78 -3.48 -9.33
CA LEU A 15 -0.28 -2.87 -10.14
C LEU A 15 -1.65 -3.43 -9.79
N LYS A 16 -1.69 -4.67 -9.35
CA LYS A 16 -2.92 -5.32 -8.92
C LYS A 16 -2.55 -6.46 -7.98
N PRO A 17 -3.49 -7.03 -7.25
CA PRO A 17 -3.19 -8.15 -6.35
C PRO A 17 -2.54 -9.29 -7.13
N ASN A 18 -1.40 -9.75 -6.65
CA ASN A 18 -0.57 -10.78 -7.32
C ASN A 18 -0.08 -10.36 -8.69
N GLY A 19 -0.15 -9.07 -9.02
CA GLY A 19 0.29 -8.58 -10.31
C GLY A 19 1.73 -8.14 -10.31
N GLU A 20 2.10 -7.42 -11.36
CA GLU A 20 3.47 -6.94 -11.52
C GLU A 20 3.82 -5.86 -10.51
N ILE A 21 5.09 -5.82 -10.17
CA ILE A 21 5.62 -4.80 -9.28
C ILE A 21 5.76 -3.49 -10.06
N CYS A 22 5.19 -2.42 -9.53
CA CYS A 22 5.31 -1.12 -10.18
C CYS A 22 6.15 -0.14 -9.39
N ASN A 23 6.37 -0.39 -8.09
CA ASN A 23 7.12 0.54 -7.28
C ASN A 23 7.51 -0.11 -5.97
N ARG A 24 8.30 0.61 -5.17
CA ARG A 24 8.68 0.18 -3.82
C ARG A 24 8.61 1.37 -2.90
N LEU A 25 8.08 1.13 -1.70
CA LEU A 25 7.99 2.15 -0.67
C LEU A 25 8.89 1.77 0.49
N LYS A 26 9.59 2.77 1.03
CA LYS A 26 10.54 2.55 2.12
C LYS A 26 9.84 2.65 3.46
N LEU A 27 10.51 2.15 4.48
CA LEU A 27 10.09 2.34 5.87
C LEU A 27 9.82 3.82 6.14
N GLY A 28 8.70 4.10 6.74
CA GLY A 28 8.32 5.47 7.07
C GLY A 28 7.56 6.20 5.99
N ALA A 29 7.38 5.59 4.82
CA ALA A 29 6.61 6.21 3.76
C ALA A 29 5.15 6.38 4.21
N LYS A 30 4.57 7.52 3.86
CA LYS A 30 3.18 7.80 4.20
C LYS A 30 2.30 7.53 3.00
N VAL A 31 1.24 6.76 3.22
CA VAL A 31 0.31 6.38 2.16
C VAL A 31 -1.10 6.60 2.66
N VAL A 32 -2.02 6.74 1.71
CA VAL A 32 -3.44 6.85 2.03
C VAL A 32 -4.08 5.49 1.78
N TYR A 33 -4.71 4.98 2.83
CA TYR A 33 -5.43 3.70 2.76
C TYR A 33 -6.75 3.93 2.05
N ILE A 34 -6.99 3.20 0.96
CA ILE A 34 -8.21 3.36 0.20
C ILE A 34 -9.18 2.22 0.48
N ARG A 35 -8.74 0.98 0.28
CA ARG A 35 -9.59 -0.17 0.53
C ARG A 35 -8.73 -1.42 0.67
N LYS A 36 -9.37 -2.48 1.10
CA LYS A 36 -8.71 -3.75 1.33
C LYS A 36 -9.45 -4.86 0.58
N LYS A 37 -8.70 -5.78 0.03
CA LYS A 37 -9.26 -6.95 -0.63
C LYS A 37 -8.42 -8.17 -0.22
N GLY A 38 -8.98 -8.98 0.68
CA GLY A 38 -8.23 -10.10 1.23
C GLY A 38 -7.02 -9.60 2.00
N ASP A 39 -5.84 -10.07 1.63
CA ASP A 39 -4.60 -9.63 2.25
C ASP A 39 -3.94 -8.48 1.49
N TRP A 40 -4.61 -7.94 0.50
CA TRP A 40 -4.08 -6.86 -0.31
C TRP A 40 -4.77 -5.56 0.04
N VAL A 41 -3.98 -4.48 0.10
CA VAL A 41 -4.49 -3.15 0.43
C VAL A 41 -4.21 -2.22 -0.73
N PHE A 42 -5.25 -1.52 -1.18
CA PHE A 42 -5.11 -0.52 -2.22
C PHE A 42 -4.80 0.81 -1.56
N ILE A 43 -3.70 1.40 -1.97
CA ILE A 43 -3.22 2.64 -1.37
C ILE A 43 -2.88 3.64 -2.46
N ASN A 44 -2.79 4.92 -2.07
CA ASN A 44 -2.17 5.90 -2.92
C ASN A 44 -1.19 6.72 -2.10
N TRP A 45 -0.32 7.44 -2.79
CA TRP A 45 0.65 8.33 -2.17
C TRP A 45 0.94 9.46 -3.14
N ARG A 46 1.72 10.44 -2.68
CA ARG A 46 2.02 11.67 -3.46
C ARG A 46 0.73 12.39 -3.83
N SER A 47 -0.13 12.62 -2.86
CA SER A 47 -1.39 13.34 -3.04
C SER A 47 -2.29 12.68 -4.09
N GLY A 48 -2.25 11.35 -4.16
CA GLY A 48 -3.10 10.60 -5.08
C GLY A 48 -2.53 10.43 -6.47
N LYS A 49 -1.33 10.94 -6.74
CA LYS A 49 -0.71 10.82 -8.05
C LYS A 49 -0.22 9.42 -8.35
N LYS A 50 0.08 8.64 -7.31
CA LYS A 50 0.55 7.26 -7.44
C LYS A 50 -0.39 6.35 -6.68
N LYS A 51 -0.72 5.22 -7.26
CA LYS A 51 -1.60 4.21 -6.65
C LYS A 51 -1.05 2.83 -6.88
N GLY A 52 -1.44 1.91 -6.01
CA GLY A 52 -1.05 0.54 -6.18
C GLY A 52 -1.52 -0.32 -5.03
N TRP A 53 -1.15 -1.58 -5.08
CA TRP A 53 -1.54 -2.57 -4.09
C TRP A 53 -0.32 -3.06 -3.33
N ILE A 54 -0.46 -3.18 -2.02
CA ILE A 54 0.57 -3.79 -1.19
C ILE A 54 0.01 -5.03 -0.52
N PHE A 55 0.87 -6.00 -0.26
CA PHE A 55 0.49 -7.22 0.44
C PHE A 55 0.64 -6.98 1.93
N LEU A 56 -0.46 -7.03 2.64
CA LEU A 56 -0.47 -6.75 4.07
C LEU A 56 -1.41 -7.73 4.76
N PRO A 57 -0.94 -8.93 5.09
CA PRO A 57 -1.77 -9.91 5.77
C PRO A 57 -2.23 -9.40 7.13
N GLU A 58 -3.48 -9.68 7.47
CA GLU A 58 -4.09 -9.18 8.69
C GLU A 58 -3.40 -9.65 9.95
N ASN A 59 -2.88 -10.85 9.93
CA ASN A 59 -2.28 -11.43 11.13
C ASN A 59 -0.86 -10.95 11.40
N LEU A 60 -0.44 -9.92 10.71
CA LEU A 60 0.82 -9.27 10.99
C LEU A 60 0.65 -8.17 12.04
N GLY A 61 -0.21 -8.34 12.88
CA GLY A 61 -0.55 -7.35 13.88
C GLY A 61 0.65 -6.74 14.62
#